data_494cff32c08809a811a469f09eb8d279
#
_entry.id   494cff32c08809a811a469f09eb8d279
#
_cell.length_a   1.000
_cell.length_b   1.000
_cell.length_c   1.000
_cell.angle_alpha   90.00
_cell.angle_beta   90.00
_cell.angle_gamma   90.00
#
_symmetry.space_group_name_H-M   'P 1'
#
loop_
_entity.id
_entity.type
_entity.pdbx_description
1 polymer ?
#
loop_
_entity_poly.entity_id
_entity_poly.type
_entity_poly.pdbx_seq_one_letter_code
_entity_poly.pdbx_strand_id
1 'polypeptide(L)'
;RIMYYKIPTIVFLFFHIAFSETIYVPDDINSIQGAIDASENSDTILVDPGIYFENINFNGKSIVVSSKYLLNNDSLLIGITIIDAGNVGSVVTFNNDENSNTILQGFTLQNGNGNNEDPDDNGSFYTYGGGIYCENADPLVKDCIIQNNTANEGGGAGIFCFDSSPAFIGCIIKGNETDDVGGGLYARDNSSPSFSNCSFFENLAEFGGGCYLKSSS
;
A
#
# COMPACT_ATOMS: atom_id res chain seq x y z
N ARG A 1 28.96 28.31 -57.34
CA ARG A 1 29.21 28.01 -55.92
C ARG A 1 27.90 28.09 -55.17
N ILE A 2 27.27 26.95 -54.88
CA ILE A 2 25.98 26.88 -54.19
C ILE A 2 26.27 26.93 -52.69
N MET A 3 25.75 27.96 -52.02
CA MET A 3 25.90 28.14 -50.58
C MET A 3 24.77 27.41 -49.87
N TYR A 4 25.09 26.32 -49.14
CA TYR A 4 24.09 25.63 -48.32
C TYR A 4 24.01 26.34 -46.97
N TYR A 5 22.85 26.91 -46.66
CA TYR A 5 22.52 27.40 -45.32
C TYR A 5 22.04 26.23 -44.43
N LYS A 6 22.78 25.95 -43.38
CA LYS A 6 22.31 25.07 -42.31
C LYS A 6 21.23 25.80 -41.51
N ILE A 7 20.01 25.33 -41.58
CA ILE A 7 18.93 25.78 -40.68
C ILE A 7 19.20 25.14 -39.31
N PRO A 8 19.36 25.92 -38.22
CA PRO A 8 19.53 25.33 -36.88
C PRO A 8 18.23 24.63 -36.47
N THR A 9 18.38 23.38 -36.07
CA THR A 9 17.26 22.61 -35.46
C THR A 9 16.97 23.22 -34.11
N ILE A 10 15.84 23.91 -33.97
CA ILE A 10 15.34 24.41 -32.68
C ILE A 10 14.71 23.23 -31.97
N VAL A 11 15.36 22.72 -30.90
CA VAL A 11 14.79 21.73 -30.00
C VAL A 11 13.94 22.49 -29.00
N PHE A 12 12.62 22.36 -29.10
CA PHE A 12 11.71 22.82 -28.06
C PHE A 12 11.74 21.83 -26.92
N LEU A 13 12.40 22.19 -25.82
CA LEU A 13 12.21 21.51 -24.53
C LEU A 13 10.87 21.95 -23.97
N PHE A 14 9.86 21.09 -24.03
CA PHE A 14 8.65 21.27 -23.25
C PHE A 14 8.95 20.94 -21.80
N PHE A 15 9.10 21.94 -20.95
CA PHE A 15 9.02 21.77 -19.52
C PHE A 15 7.56 21.48 -19.15
N HIS A 16 7.24 20.21 -18.85
CA HIS A 16 6.01 19.92 -18.15
C HIS A 16 6.17 20.42 -16.71
N ILE A 17 5.49 21.51 -16.38
CA ILE A 17 5.29 21.90 -14.99
C ILE A 17 4.16 20.99 -14.51
N ALA A 18 4.52 19.93 -13.77
CA ALA A 18 3.56 19.08 -13.10
C ALA A 18 2.95 19.91 -11.96
N PHE A 19 1.67 20.23 -12.08
CA PHE A 19 0.87 20.75 -10.96
C PHE A 19 0.27 19.54 -10.26
N SER A 20 0.40 19.47 -8.93
CA SER A 20 -0.32 18.50 -8.12
C SER A 20 -1.82 18.68 -8.32
N GLU A 21 -2.51 17.62 -8.70
CA GLU A 21 -3.95 17.58 -8.90
C GLU A 21 -4.62 16.79 -7.77
N THR A 22 -5.90 17.06 -7.52
CA THR A 22 -6.71 16.23 -6.64
C THR A 22 -7.78 15.53 -7.46
N ILE A 23 -7.75 14.19 -7.43
CA ILE A 23 -8.73 13.32 -8.09
C ILE A 23 -9.72 12.84 -7.03
N TYR A 24 -11.00 13.03 -7.26
CA TYR A 24 -12.04 12.61 -6.33
C TYR A 24 -12.65 11.26 -6.75
N VAL A 25 -12.75 10.34 -5.77
CA VAL A 25 -13.39 9.05 -5.95
C VAL A 25 -14.65 9.02 -5.08
N PRO A 26 -15.84 8.75 -5.66
CA PRO A 26 -16.09 8.29 -7.03
C PRO A 26 -16.43 9.41 -8.04
N ASP A 27 -16.36 10.69 -7.66
CA ASP A 27 -16.92 11.80 -8.47
C ASP A 27 -16.20 11.98 -9.82
N ASP A 28 -14.86 11.93 -9.85
CA ASP A 28 -14.08 12.05 -11.08
C ASP A 28 -13.81 10.67 -11.70
N ILE A 29 -13.46 9.70 -10.86
CA ILE A 29 -13.17 8.32 -11.27
C ILE A 29 -13.83 7.36 -10.28
N ASN A 30 -14.54 6.35 -10.79
CA ASN A 30 -15.40 5.46 -10.00
C ASN A 30 -14.65 4.46 -9.09
N SER A 31 -13.34 4.29 -9.24
CA SER A 31 -12.53 3.33 -8.49
C SER A 31 -11.23 3.93 -7.99
N ILE A 32 -10.73 3.43 -6.86
CA ILE A 32 -9.46 3.88 -6.28
C ILE A 32 -8.31 3.48 -7.20
N GLN A 33 -8.28 2.23 -7.69
CA GLN A 33 -7.23 1.79 -8.62
C GLN A 33 -7.25 2.60 -9.92
N GLY A 34 -8.43 2.88 -10.47
CA GLY A 34 -8.55 3.72 -11.65
C GLY A 34 -8.02 5.15 -11.45
N ALA A 35 -8.22 5.72 -10.26
CA ALA A 35 -7.66 7.02 -9.90
C ALA A 35 -6.13 6.94 -9.73
N ILE A 36 -5.60 5.87 -9.13
CA ILE A 36 -4.15 5.61 -9.07
C ILE A 36 -3.57 5.51 -10.49
N ASP A 37 -4.21 4.77 -11.38
CA ASP A 37 -3.72 4.57 -12.74
C ASP A 37 -3.68 5.88 -13.53
N ALA A 38 -4.67 6.76 -13.32
CA ALA A 38 -4.78 8.05 -14.00
C ALA A 38 -3.87 9.15 -13.42
N SER A 39 -3.43 9.01 -12.14
CA SER A 39 -2.63 10.04 -11.44
C SER A 39 -1.20 10.14 -11.94
N GLU A 40 -0.58 11.28 -11.70
CA GLU A 40 0.86 11.52 -11.82
C GLU A 40 1.50 11.70 -10.43
N ASN A 41 2.83 11.62 -10.36
CA ASN A 41 3.54 11.85 -9.09
C ASN A 41 3.19 13.22 -8.49
N SER A 42 3.00 13.26 -7.18
CA SER A 42 2.57 14.40 -6.36
C SER A 42 1.07 14.66 -6.36
N ASP A 43 0.26 13.90 -7.07
CA ASP A 43 -1.20 14.01 -7.01
C ASP A 43 -1.76 13.47 -5.69
N THR A 44 -2.97 13.91 -5.40
CA THR A 44 -3.76 13.44 -4.26
C THR A 44 -5.05 12.80 -4.76
N ILE A 45 -5.31 11.58 -4.32
CA ILE A 45 -6.59 10.89 -4.55
C ILE A 45 -7.38 10.99 -3.26
N LEU A 46 -8.55 11.63 -3.33
CA LEU A 46 -9.42 11.85 -2.19
C LEU A 46 -10.68 11.01 -2.31
N VAL A 47 -10.84 10.05 -1.40
CA VAL A 47 -11.87 9.02 -1.46
C VAL A 47 -13.01 9.31 -0.52
N ASP A 48 -14.25 9.28 -1.03
CA ASP A 48 -15.47 9.43 -0.26
C ASP A 48 -15.75 8.20 0.62
N PRO A 49 -16.51 8.37 1.70
CA PRO A 49 -16.99 7.23 2.49
C PRO A 49 -17.74 6.21 1.63
N GLY A 50 -17.42 4.94 1.80
CA GLY A 50 -17.99 3.84 1.03
C GLY A 50 -17.23 2.54 1.23
N ILE A 51 -17.72 1.46 0.62
CA ILE A 51 -17.03 0.19 0.55
C ILE A 51 -16.57 0.00 -0.91
N TYR A 52 -15.26 -0.09 -1.10
CA TYR A 52 -14.61 -0.28 -2.39
C TYR A 52 -14.08 -1.70 -2.45
N PHE A 53 -14.72 -2.52 -3.30
CA PHE A 53 -14.29 -3.90 -3.52
C PHE A 53 -13.14 -3.91 -4.53
N GLU A 54 -11.94 -3.68 -4.03
CA GLU A 54 -10.73 -3.50 -4.85
C GLU A 54 -9.49 -4.07 -4.14
N ASN A 55 -8.52 -4.48 -4.97
CA ASN A 55 -7.13 -4.67 -4.60
C ASN A 55 -6.35 -3.53 -5.26
N ILE A 56 -5.65 -2.73 -4.50
CA ILE A 56 -4.95 -1.56 -5.03
C ILE A 56 -3.43 -1.76 -5.05
N ASN A 57 -2.78 -1.28 -6.11
CA ASN A 57 -1.34 -1.20 -6.26
C ASN A 57 -0.95 0.22 -6.66
N PHE A 58 0.02 0.80 -5.97
CA PHE A 58 0.47 2.16 -6.24
C PHE A 58 1.31 2.28 -7.51
N ASN A 59 1.78 1.16 -8.08
CA ASN A 59 2.54 1.10 -9.34
C ASN A 59 3.77 2.03 -9.35
N GLY A 60 4.47 2.16 -8.23
CA GLY A 60 5.67 3.00 -8.08
C GLY A 60 5.40 4.50 -8.00
N LYS A 61 4.14 4.92 -7.89
CA LYS A 61 3.79 6.33 -7.89
C LYS A 61 3.97 6.97 -6.51
N SER A 62 4.58 8.15 -6.48
CA SER A 62 4.71 9.00 -5.30
C SER A 62 3.48 9.91 -5.18
N ILE A 63 2.37 9.37 -4.70
CA ILE A 63 1.06 10.00 -4.58
C ILE A 63 0.48 9.85 -3.17
N VAL A 64 -0.52 10.66 -2.85
CA VAL A 64 -1.31 10.53 -1.63
C VAL A 64 -2.66 9.91 -1.97
N VAL A 65 -2.95 8.72 -1.43
CA VAL A 65 -4.30 8.12 -1.46
C VAL A 65 -4.88 8.24 -0.06
N SER A 66 -5.93 9.03 0.09
CA SER A 66 -6.53 9.28 1.39
C SER A 66 -8.05 9.29 1.34
N SER A 67 -8.68 8.82 2.42
CA SER A 67 -10.09 9.13 2.64
C SER A 67 -10.27 10.64 2.95
N LYS A 68 -11.51 11.10 2.99
CA LYS A 68 -11.84 12.48 3.42
C LYS A 68 -11.40 12.80 4.86
N TYR A 69 -10.86 11.82 5.60
CA TYR A 69 -10.15 12.04 6.87
C TYR A 69 -9.05 13.12 6.74
N LEU A 70 -8.37 13.18 5.59
CA LEU A 70 -7.34 14.17 5.30
C LEU A 70 -7.81 15.63 5.49
N LEU A 71 -9.09 15.91 5.28
CA LEU A 71 -9.63 17.28 5.27
C LEU A 71 -9.92 17.82 6.67
N ASN A 72 -10.27 16.96 7.63
CA ASN A 72 -10.80 17.41 8.92
C ASN A 72 -10.35 16.58 10.13
N ASN A 73 -9.57 15.51 9.90
CA ASN A 73 -9.13 14.55 10.91
C ASN A 73 -10.29 13.88 11.69
N ASP A 74 -11.46 13.73 11.05
CA ASP A 74 -12.59 13.02 11.65
C ASP A 74 -12.35 11.50 11.59
N SER A 75 -12.00 10.91 12.72
CA SER A 75 -11.69 9.48 12.83
C SER A 75 -12.86 8.55 12.50
N LEU A 76 -14.10 9.05 12.49
CA LEU A 76 -15.25 8.26 12.05
C LEU A 76 -15.13 7.90 10.56
N LEU A 77 -14.49 8.76 9.75
CA LEU A 77 -14.31 8.53 8.33
C LEU A 77 -13.43 7.30 8.04
N ILE A 78 -12.47 6.98 8.92
CA ILE A 78 -11.60 5.80 8.78
C ILE A 78 -12.44 4.50 8.79
N GLY A 79 -13.41 4.43 9.71
CA GLY A 79 -14.26 3.25 9.87
C GLY A 79 -15.33 3.05 8.78
N ILE A 80 -15.61 4.06 7.98
CA ILE A 80 -16.63 4.04 6.93
C ILE A 80 -16.10 4.23 5.52
N THR A 81 -14.76 4.39 5.36
CA THR A 81 -14.08 4.38 4.07
C THR A 81 -13.25 3.11 4.00
N ILE A 82 -13.79 2.08 3.38
CA ILE A 82 -13.30 0.71 3.47
C ILE A 82 -12.80 0.25 2.10
N ILE A 83 -11.60 -0.30 2.07
CA ILE A 83 -11.10 -1.07 0.93
C ILE A 83 -11.20 -2.54 1.32
N ASP A 84 -12.00 -3.28 0.58
CA ASP A 84 -12.34 -4.68 0.84
C ASP A 84 -11.88 -5.55 -0.32
N ALA A 85 -10.92 -6.43 -0.08
CA ALA A 85 -10.37 -7.27 -1.14
C ALA A 85 -11.26 -8.48 -1.50
N GLY A 86 -12.36 -8.70 -0.80
CA GLY A 86 -13.29 -9.80 -1.11
C GLY A 86 -12.67 -11.19 -1.00
N ASN A 87 -11.69 -11.37 -0.15
CA ASN A 87 -10.88 -12.57 0.05
C ASN A 87 -10.04 -12.98 -1.19
N VAL A 88 -9.54 -12.00 -1.94
CA VAL A 88 -8.66 -12.22 -3.08
C VAL A 88 -7.44 -11.31 -2.97
N GLY A 89 -6.23 -11.89 -2.93
CA GLY A 89 -4.97 -11.14 -2.89
C GLY A 89 -4.82 -10.20 -1.67
N SER A 90 -3.83 -9.37 -1.69
CA SER A 90 -3.63 -8.31 -0.69
C SER A 90 -4.56 -7.12 -0.94
N VAL A 91 -5.07 -6.48 0.12
CA VAL A 91 -5.88 -5.26 -0.04
C VAL A 91 -5.06 -4.16 -0.70
N VAL A 92 -3.81 -3.99 -0.25
CA VAL A 92 -2.87 -2.99 -0.78
C VAL A 92 -1.54 -3.65 -1.07
N THR A 93 -0.99 -3.37 -2.24
CA THR A 93 0.34 -3.83 -2.66
C THR A 93 1.26 -2.64 -2.93
N PHE A 94 2.48 -2.70 -2.39
CA PHE A 94 3.62 -1.84 -2.68
C PHE A 94 4.78 -2.74 -3.10
N ASN A 95 5.14 -2.74 -4.38
CA ASN A 95 6.19 -3.60 -4.92
C ASN A 95 6.90 -3.02 -6.15
N ASN A 96 6.93 -1.70 -6.25
CA ASN A 96 7.52 -0.98 -7.38
C ASN A 96 8.37 0.22 -6.90
N ASP A 97 9.24 0.00 -5.90
CA ASP A 97 10.14 1.01 -5.34
C ASP A 97 9.41 2.24 -4.74
N GLU A 98 8.19 2.04 -4.23
CA GLU A 98 7.48 3.10 -3.50
C GLU A 98 8.32 3.59 -2.32
N ASN A 99 8.32 4.90 -2.11
CA ASN A 99 9.09 5.54 -1.04
C ASN A 99 8.18 6.34 -0.08
N SER A 100 8.76 7.04 0.88
CA SER A 100 8.01 7.81 1.89
C SER A 100 7.13 8.95 1.34
N ASN A 101 7.21 9.29 0.06
CA ASN A 101 6.27 10.21 -0.60
C ASN A 101 5.01 9.48 -1.11
N THR A 102 5.02 8.15 -1.11
CA THR A 102 3.83 7.32 -1.36
C THR A 102 3.08 7.17 -0.05
N ILE A 103 1.89 7.75 0.05
CA ILE A 103 1.13 7.84 1.30
C ILE A 103 -0.24 7.19 1.14
N LEU A 104 -0.55 6.25 2.04
CA LEU A 104 -1.90 5.71 2.24
C LEU A 104 -2.44 6.19 3.59
N GLN A 105 -3.64 6.83 3.62
CA GLN A 105 -4.14 7.41 4.85
C GLN A 105 -5.66 7.31 5.03
N GLY A 106 -6.07 6.92 6.25
CA GLY A 106 -7.44 7.10 6.69
C GLY A 106 -8.44 6.05 6.20
N PHE A 107 -8.01 4.80 5.98
CA PHE A 107 -8.84 3.70 5.50
C PHE A 107 -8.98 2.56 6.51
N THR A 108 -10.07 1.80 6.37
CA THR A 108 -10.13 0.42 6.86
C THR A 108 -9.77 -0.52 5.70
N LEU A 109 -8.78 -1.40 5.91
CA LEU A 109 -8.28 -2.39 4.96
C LEU A 109 -8.67 -3.77 5.45
N GLN A 110 -9.52 -4.49 4.70
CA GLN A 110 -10.07 -5.75 5.18
C GLN A 110 -10.27 -6.81 4.10
N ASN A 111 -10.44 -8.05 4.57
CA ASN A 111 -10.80 -9.22 3.75
C ASN A 111 -9.80 -9.50 2.62
N GLY A 112 -8.52 -9.20 2.83
CA GLY A 112 -7.45 -9.71 1.97
C GLY A 112 -7.01 -11.10 2.41
N ASN A 113 -6.56 -11.93 1.47
CA ASN A 113 -6.01 -13.25 1.76
C ASN A 113 -4.55 -13.43 1.32
N GLY A 114 -3.89 -12.33 0.99
CA GLY A 114 -2.48 -12.26 0.64
C GLY A 114 -2.17 -12.54 -0.83
N ASN A 115 -1.06 -11.99 -1.29
CA ASN A 115 -0.51 -12.27 -2.60
C ASN A 115 0.17 -13.63 -2.59
N ASN A 116 -0.01 -14.40 -3.65
CA ASN A 116 0.60 -15.72 -3.82
C ASN A 116 2.00 -15.55 -4.42
N GLU A 117 3.03 -15.64 -3.58
CA GLU A 117 4.41 -15.31 -3.92
C GLU A 117 5.38 -16.39 -3.49
N ASP A 118 6.55 -16.43 -4.11
CA ASP A 118 7.71 -17.26 -3.77
C ASP A 118 8.94 -16.35 -3.52
N PRO A 119 9.01 -15.66 -2.39
CA PRO A 119 10.09 -14.72 -2.12
C PRO A 119 11.45 -15.40 -1.94
N ASP A 120 11.50 -16.72 -1.77
CA ASP A 120 12.73 -17.50 -1.64
C ASP A 120 13.22 -18.10 -2.98
N ASP A 121 12.47 -17.92 -4.08
CA ASP A 121 12.74 -18.47 -5.43
C ASP A 121 13.03 -20.00 -5.39
N ASN A 122 12.28 -20.72 -4.54
CA ASN A 122 12.47 -22.16 -4.31
C ASN A 122 11.39 -23.04 -4.96
N GLY A 123 10.44 -22.43 -5.66
CA GLY A 123 9.31 -23.08 -6.32
C GLY A 123 8.12 -23.35 -5.39
N SER A 124 8.12 -22.84 -4.17
CA SER A 124 7.01 -22.96 -3.22
C SER A 124 6.30 -21.60 -3.08
N PHE A 125 5.04 -21.58 -3.47
CA PHE A 125 4.21 -20.39 -3.43
C PHE A 125 3.29 -20.43 -2.21
N TYR A 126 3.29 -19.33 -1.44
CA TYR A 126 2.45 -19.14 -0.27
C TYR A 126 1.80 -17.76 -0.32
N THR A 127 0.76 -17.53 0.48
CA THR A 127 0.13 -16.22 0.52
C THR A 127 0.72 -15.35 1.62
N TYR A 128 1.07 -14.11 1.27
CA TYR A 128 1.69 -13.14 2.17
C TYR A 128 0.94 -11.81 2.14
N GLY A 129 0.88 -11.13 3.31
CA GLY A 129 0.42 -9.75 3.39
C GLY A 129 -1.05 -9.55 3.03
N GLY A 130 -1.97 -10.22 3.73
CA GLY A 130 -3.40 -10.10 3.43
C GLY A 130 -3.89 -8.66 3.40
N GLY A 131 -3.60 -7.86 4.42
CA GLY A 131 -3.92 -6.44 4.44
C GLY A 131 -2.99 -5.61 3.57
N ILE A 132 -1.68 -5.71 3.82
CA ILE A 132 -0.64 -4.96 3.10
C ILE A 132 0.50 -5.89 2.75
N TYR A 133 0.87 -5.89 1.48
CA TYR A 133 2.07 -6.53 0.95
C TYR A 133 3.09 -5.47 0.56
N CYS A 134 4.28 -5.49 1.18
CA CYS A 134 5.40 -4.62 0.85
C CYS A 134 6.61 -5.45 0.41
N GLU A 135 7.12 -5.19 -0.79
CA GLU A 135 8.32 -5.79 -1.34
C GLU A 135 9.16 -4.73 -2.04
N ASN A 136 10.42 -4.57 -1.61
CA ASN A 136 11.32 -3.53 -2.13
C ASN A 136 10.69 -2.13 -2.11
N ALA A 137 9.93 -1.78 -1.04
CA ALA A 137 9.16 -0.55 -0.98
C ALA A 137 9.08 -0.01 0.46
N ASP A 138 9.20 1.31 0.61
CA ASP A 138 9.24 2.02 1.89
C ASP A 138 8.13 3.11 1.98
N PRO A 139 6.84 2.77 1.78
CA PRO A 139 5.75 3.74 1.83
C PRO A 139 5.47 4.25 3.25
N LEU A 140 4.66 5.30 3.33
CA LEU A 140 4.10 5.83 4.56
C LEU A 140 2.61 5.46 4.67
N VAL A 141 2.24 4.70 5.69
CA VAL A 141 0.85 4.32 6.00
C VAL A 141 0.41 5.03 7.29
N LYS A 142 -0.68 5.79 7.23
CA LYS A 142 -1.13 6.62 8.35
C LYS A 142 -2.60 6.40 8.68
N ASP A 143 -2.90 6.39 9.97
CA ASP A 143 -4.26 6.45 10.48
C ASP A 143 -5.21 5.43 9.79
N CYS A 144 -4.70 4.20 9.56
CA CYS A 144 -5.44 3.11 8.94
C CYS A 144 -5.81 2.04 9.96
N ILE A 145 -6.93 1.34 9.70
CA ILE A 145 -7.32 0.13 10.41
C ILE A 145 -7.07 -1.05 9.47
N ILE A 146 -6.19 -1.97 9.83
CA ILE A 146 -5.85 -3.17 9.07
C ILE A 146 -6.44 -4.35 9.80
N GLN A 147 -7.56 -4.90 9.30
CA GLN A 147 -8.35 -5.86 10.07
C GLN A 147 -8.91 -7.01 9.25
N ASN A 148 -9.11 -8.17 9.91
CA ASN A 148 -9.80 -9.33 9.34
C ASN A 148 -9.20 -9.78 7.99
N ASN A 149 -7.89 -9.71 7.88
CA ASN A 149 -7.15 -10.21 6.74
C ASN A 149 -6.53 -11.56 7.08
N THR A 150 -6.30 -12.38 6.09
CA THR A 150 -5.70 -13.71 6.25
C THR A 150 -4.47 -13.87 5.35
N ALA A 151 -3.63 -14.85 5.69
CA ALA A 151 -2.54 -15.32 4.84
C ALA A 151 -2.32 -16.80 5.16
N ASN A 152 -2.37 -17.67 4.16
CA ASN A 152 -2.23 -19.10 4.36
C ASN A 152 -0.81 -19.56 4.04
N GLU A 153 -0.21 -20.33 4.94
CA GLU A 153 1.12 -20.98 4.78
C GLU A 153 2.31 -20.01 4.54
N GLY A 154 2.08 -18.68 4.53
CA GLY A 154 3.11 -17.66 4.29
C GLY A 154 3.30 -16.71 5.45
N GLY A 155 2.26 -16.01 5.81
CA GLY A 155 2.27 -15.14 6.98
C GLY A 155 2.14 -13.65 6.72
N GLY A 156 2.19 -12.87 7.81
CA GLY A 156 1.94 -11.44 7.74
C GLY A 156 0.51 -11.12 7.32
N ALA A 157 -0.49 -11.80 7.92
CA ALA A 157 -1.89 -11.65 7.53
C ALA A 157 -2.34 -10.18 7.51
N GLY A 158 -1.93 -9.38 8.51
CA GLY A 158 -2.12 -7.94 8.48
C GLY A 158 -1.16 -7.25 7.53
N ILE A 159 0.14 -7.45 7.72
CA ILE A 159 1.22 -6.76 7.01
C ILE A 159 2.35 -7.75 6.75
N PHE A 160 2.85 -7.77 5.52
CA PHE A 160 4.07 -8.46 5.14
C PHE A 160 5.11 -7.48 4.59
N CYS A 161 6.37 -7.62 5.02
CA CYS A 161 7.50 -6.82 4.55
C CYS A 161 8.65 -7.74 4.13
N PHE A 162 9.11 -7.58 2.88
CA PHE A 162 10.26 -8.26 2.29
C PHE A 162 11.18 -7.23 1.65
N ASP A 163 12.43 -7.16 2.08
CA ASP A 163 13.38 -6.11 1.69
C ASP A 163 12.77 -4.68 1.75
N SER A 164 11.96 -4.41 2.81
CA SER A 164 11.10 -3.22 2.91
C SER A 164 11.07 -2.65 4.32
N SER A 165 11.13 -1.33 4.43
CA SER A 165 11.13 -0.64 5.73
C SER A 165 10.06 0.47 5.79
N PRO A 166 8.77 0.14 5.55
CA PRO A 166 7.68 1.11 5.57
C PRO A 166 7.50 1.75 6.95
N ALA A 167 6.93 2.95 6.97
CA ALA A 167 6.55 3.64 8.20
C ALA A 167 5.04 3.58 8.42
N PHE A 168 4.64 3.15 9.63
CA PHE A 168 3.24 3.12 10.07
C PHE A 168 3.04 4.12 11.22
N ILE A 169 2.07 5.03 11.08
CA ILE A 169 1.77 6.05 12.08
C ILE A 169 0.28 6.04 12.39
N GLY A 170 -0.07 5.89 13.68
CA GLY A 170 -1.47 5.95 14.13
C GLY A 170 -2.34 4.77 13.66
N CYS A 171 -1.75 3.66 13.23
CA CYS A 171 -2.48 2.53 12.69
C CYS A 171 -2.97 1.55 13.77
N ILE A 172 -4.09 0.89 13.48
CA ILE A 172 -4.64 -0.21 14.28
C ILE A 172 -4.57 -1.49 13.45
N ILE A 173 -3.83 -2.49 13.92
CA ILE A 173 -3.64 -3.78 13.28
C ILE A 173 -4.33 -4.85 14.16
N LYS A 174 -5.47 -5.36 13.72
CA LYS A 174 -6.29 -6.23 14.57
C LYS A 174 -7.03 -7.34 13.84
N GLY A 175 -7.24 -8.46 14.53
CA GLY A 175 -8.08 -9.54 14.03
C GLY A 175 -7.58 -10.15 12.72
N ASN A 176 -6.29 -10.06 12.42
CA ASN A 176 -5.68 -10.68 11.25
C ASN A 176 -5.17 -12.07 11.64
N GLU A 177 -5.37 -13.05 10.75
CA GLU A 177 -5.14 -14.46 11.08
C GLU A 177 -4.34 -15.19 10.01
N THR A 178 -3.34 -15.93 10.43
CA THR A 178 -2.57 -16.88 9.61
C THR A 178 -2.38 -18.18 10.36
N ASP A 179 -2.22 -19.27 9.66
CA ASP A 179 -1.86 -20.58 10.22
C ASP A 179 -0.34 -20.77 10.34
N ASP A 180 0.49 -19.78 9.96
CA ASP A 180 1.97 -19.85 10.05
C ASP A 180 2.51 -18.72 10.98
N VAL A 181 3.08 -17.65 10.43
CA VAL A 181 3.83 -16.66 11.21
C VAL A 181 3.30 -15.23 11.03
N GLY A 182 3.33 -14.44 12.12
CA GLY A 182 3.06 -13.00 12.07
C GLY A 182 1.61 -12.64 11.72
N GLY A 183 0.66 -12.95 12.60
CA GLY A 183 -0.75 -12.59 12.36
C GLY A 183 -0.94 -11.11 12.07
N GLY A 184 -0.33 -10.22 12.86
CA GLY A 184 -0.35 -8.77 12.60
C GLY A 184 0.72 -8.31 11.62
N LEU A 185 1.96 -8.76 11.81
CA LEU A 185 3.13 -8.39 10.99
C LEU A 185 4.08 -9.57 10.82
N TYR A 186 4.49 -9.81 9.60
CA TYR A 186 5.67 -10.58 9.29
C TYR A 186 6.66 -9.71 8.51
N ALA A 187 7.86 -9.51 9.07
CA ALA A 187 8.95 -8.81 8.40
C ALA A 187 10.18 -9.74 8.31
N ARG A 188 10.72 -9.86 7.10
CA ARG A 188 11.88 -10.70 6.84
C ARG A 188 12.86 -10.03 5.89
N ASP A 189 14.06 -10.57 5.80
CA ASP A 189 15.15 -10.12 4.93
C ASP A 189 15.28 -8.59 4.95
N ASN A 190 16.33 -8.03 5.33
CA ASN A 190 16.64 -6.59 5.40
C ASN A 190 15.47 -5.63 5.75
N SER A 191 14.33 -6.15 6.26
CA SER A 191 13.15 -5.34 6.58
C SER A 191 13.20 -4.77 7.98
N SER A 192 12.93 -3.48 8.13
CA SER A 192 12.90 -2.77 9.42
C SER A 192 11.72 -1.80 9.48
N PRO A 193 10.46 -2.30 9.39
CA PRO A 193 9.30 -1.43 9.45
C PRO A 193 9.22 -0.69 10.79
N SER A 194 8.80 0.57 10.76
CA SER A 194 8.67 1.41 11.95
C SER A 194 7.22 1.67 12.30
N PHE A 195 6.92 1.67 13.62
CA PHE A 195 5.57 1.88 14.13
C PHE A 195 5.56 2.99 15.18
N SER A 196 4.75 4.02 14.95
CA SER A 196 4.56 5.13 15.88
C SER A 196 3.07 5.30 16.20
N ASN A 197 2.72 5.27 17.48
CA ASN A 197 1.33 5.36 17.95
C ASN A 197 0.41 4.29 17.34
N CYS A 198 0.94 3.09 17.05
CA CYS A 198 0.19 1.97 16.51
C CYS A 198 -0.22 0.98 17.61
N SER A 199 -1.30 0.24 17.35
CA SER A 199 -1.81 -0.80 18.24
C SER A 199 -1.96 -2.13 17.52
N PHE A 200 -1.50 -3.21 18.15
CA PHE A 200 -1.65 -4.59 17.68
C PHE A 200 -2.46 -5.37 18.71
N PHE A 201 -3.59 -5.92 18.32
CA PHE A 201 -4.40 -6.76 19.21
C PHE A 201 -5.28 -7.75 18.44
N GLU A 202 -5.62 -8.85 19.08
CA GLU A 202 -6.48 -9.89 18.50
C GLU A 202 -5.94 -10.49 17.18
N ASN A 203 -4.65 -10.36 16.87
CA ASN A 203 -4.06 -11.03 15.71
C ASN A 203 -3.63 -12.44 16.11
N LEU A 204 -3.87 -13.40 15.22
CA LEU A 204 -3.64 -14.83 15.48
C LEU A 204 -2.65 -15.42 14.47
N ALA A 205 -1.73 -16.24 14.97
CA ALA A 205 -0.78 -17.02 14.18
C ALA A 205 -0.27 -18.20 15.03
N GLU A 206 0.32 -19.22 14.38
CA GLU A 206 1.03 -20.27 15.11
C GLU A 206 2.23 -19.68 15.87
N PHE A 207 2.98 -18.78 15.21
CA PHE A 207 4.10 -18.06 15.83
C PHE A 207 3.97 -16.55 15.63
N GLY A 208 4.13 -15.79 16.74
CA GLY A 208 4.12 -14.31 16.66
C GLY A 208 2.78 -13.73 16.25
N GLY A 209 1.68 -14.05 16.95
CA GLY A 209 0.35 -13.52 16.63
C GLY A 209 0.33 -12.01 16.39
N GLY A 210 1.06 -11.22 17.21
CA GLY A 210 1.25 -9.78 16.95
C GLY A 210 2.26 -9.51 15.85
N CYS A 211 3.50 -9.96 16.03
CA CYS A 211 4.62 -9.71 15.12
C CYS A 211 5.57 -10.91 15.06
N TYR A 212 6.09 -11.19 13.88
CA TYR A 212 7.18 -12.12 13.66
C TYR A 212 8.26 -11.45 12.80
N LEU A 213 9.51 -11.46 13.30
CA LEU A 213 10.65 -10.84 12.62
C LEU A 213 11.69 -11.91 12.32
N LYS A 214 12.07 -12.07 11.07
CA LYS A 214 13.06 -13.04 10.61
C LYS A 214 14.25 -12.28 9.99
N SER A 215 15.41 -12.33 10.66
CA SER A 215 16.65 -11.80 10.07
C SER A 215 17.17 -12.74 9.00
N SER A 216 17.71 -12.18 7.90
CA SER A 216 18.54 -12.94 6.96
C SER A 216 19.75 -13.53 7.70
N SER A 217 20.02 -14.78 7.46
CA SER A 217 21.20 -15.52 8.00
C SER A 217 22.40 -15.38 7.07
#